data_960ef352ac67b198f5f4ffcdd2f12254
#
_entry.id   960ef352ac67b198f5f4ffcdd2f12254
#
_cell.length_a   1.000
_cell.length_b   1.000
_cell.length_c   1.000
_cell.angle_alpha   90.00
_cell.angle_beta   90.00
_cell.angle_gamma   90.00
#
_symmetry.space_group_name_H-M   'P 1'
#
loop_
_entity.id
_entity.type
_entity.pdbx_description
1 polymer ?
#
loop_
_entity_poly.entity_id
_entity_poly.type
_entity_poly.pdbx_seq_one_letter_code
_entity_poly.pdbx_strand_id
1 'polypeptide(L)' 'MTDSSEIKKLRQKCFLSQEAFARELEVSFSSVNRWEGGRSKPNMIAMKKIKDFCETHDLDFSGLEKAWNEE' A
#
# COMPACT_ATOMS: atom_id res chain seq x y z
N MET A 1 5.10 13.98 -3.81
CA MET A 1 4.60 12.82 -3.06
C MET A 1 4.71 11.58 -3.89
N THR A 2 5.11 10.51 -3.29
CA THR A 2 5.30 9.26 -3.98
C THR A 2 4.30 8.24 -3.45
N ASP A 3 4.12 7.16 -4.20
CA ASP A 3 3.26 6.07 -3.76
C ASP A 3 3.78 5.42 -2.48
N SER A 4 5.10 5.44 -2.23
CA SER A 4 5.66 4.88 -0.99
C SER A 4 5.10 5.59 0.24
N SER A 5 4.98 6.91 0.16
CA SER A 5 4.45 7.70 1.26
C SER A 5 2.96 7.40 1.48
N GLU A 6 2.21 7.25 0.39
CA GLU A 6 0.78 6.95 0.47
C GLU A 6 0.52 5.57 1.05
N ILE A 7 1.35 4.59 0.68
CA ILE A 7 1.22 3.23 1.22
C ILE A 7 1.44 3.23 2.72
N LYS A 8 2.48 3.94 3.18
CA LYS A 8 2.79 4.02 4.61
C LYS A 8 1.63 4.68 5.36
N LYS A 9 1.03 5.73 4.80
CA LYS A 9 -0.10 6.40 5.43
C LYS A 9 -1.29 5.46 5.60
N LEU A 10 -1.59 4.66 4.58
CA LEU A 10 -2.69 3.70 4.67
C LEU A 10 -2.44 2.71 5.80
N ARG A 11 -1.23 2.18 5.86
CA ARG A 11 -0.86 1.22 6.91
C ARG A 11 -1.01 1.85 8.29
N GLN A 12 -0.51 3.07 8.46
CA GLN A 12 -0.52 3.73 9.74
C GLN A 12 -1.93 4.08 10.20
N LYS A 13 -2.83 4.36 9.28
CA LYS A 13 -4.22 4.64 9.63
C LYS A 13 -4.88 3.42 10.29
N CYS A 14 -4.42 2.23 9.98
CA CYS A 14 -4.96 1.00 10.56
C CYS A 14 -4.13 0.51 11.75
N PHE A 15 -3.09 1.24 12.14
CA PHE A 15 -2.23 0.87 13.26
C PHE A 15 -1.60 -0.50 13.06
N LEU A 16 -1.19 -0.79 11.82
CA LEU A 16 -0.59 -2.08 11.48
C LEU A 16 0.91 -1.92 11.32
N SER A 17 1.66 -2.95 11.75
CA SER A 17 3.07 -3.06 11.41
C SER A 17 3.19 -3.42 9.93
N GLN A 18 4.42 -3.32 9.38
CA GLN A 18 4.65 -3.75 8.00
C GLN A 18 4.33 -5.22 7.83
N GLU A 19 4.68 -6.05 8.82
CA GLU A 19 4.39 -7.48 8.77
C GLU A 19 2.89 -7.76 8.77
N ALA A 20 2.15 -7.08 9.64
CA ALA A 20 0.71 -7.28 9.72
C ALA A 20 0.02 -6.80 8.43
N PHE A 21 0.49 -5.68 7.89
CA PHE A 21 -0.05 -5.14 6.65
C PHE A 21 0.19 -6.11 5.49
N ALA A 22 1.41 -6.67 5.43
CA ALA A 22 1.74 -7.65 4.40
C ALA A 22 0.82 -8.87 4.48
N ARG A 23 0.55 -9.34 5.70
CA ARG A 23 -0.36 -10.46 5.91
C ARG A 23 -1.77 -10.15 5.44
N GLU A 24 -2.25 -8.95 5.76
CA GLU A 24 -3.59 -8.52 5.34
C GLU A 24 -3.70 -8.46 3.82
N LEU A 25 -2.64 -8.04 3.15
CA LEU A 25 -2.62 -7.93 1.70
C LEU A 25 -2.26 -9.24 1.01
N GLU A 26 -1.84 -10.24 1.77
CA GLU A 26 -1.37 -11.52 1.21
C GLU A 26 -0.16 -11.32 0.29
N VAL A 27 0.76 -10.49 0.73
CA VAL A 27 2.03 -10.26 0.04
C VAL A 27 3.16 -10.47 1.03
N SER A 28 4.41 -10.51 0.54
CA SER A 28 5.54 -10.70 1.42
C SER A 28 5.87 -9.41 2.18
N PHE A 29 6.46 -9.58 3.36
CA PHE A 29 6.98 -8.45 4.11
C PHE A 29 7.99 -7.65 3.29
N SER A 30 8.85 -8.37 2.54
CA SER A 30 9.84 -7.72 1.69
C SER A 30 9.20 -6.76 0.68
N SER A 31 8.06 -7.15 0.13
CA SER A 31 7.34 -6.29 -0.81
C SER A 31 6.92 -4.99 -0.16
N VAL A 32 6.28 -5.07 1.00
CA VAL A 32 5.82 -3.86 1.71
C VAL A 32 7.03 -2.99 2.08
N ASN A 33 8.08 -3.61 2.56
CA ASN A 33 9.29 -2.88 2.96
C ASN A 33 9.88 -2.13 1.77
N ARG A 34 9.97 -2.76 0.60
CA ARG A 34 10.51 -2.11 -0.59
C ARG A 34 9.61 -0.99 -1.09
N TRP A 35 8.29 -1.19 -1.04
CA TRP A 35 7.36 -0.14 -1.45
C TRP A 35 7.52 1.10 -0.58
N GLU A 36 7.54 0.92 0.74
CA GLU A 36 7.64 2.05 1.67
C GLU A 36 9.00 2.70 1.64
N GLY A 37 10.02 1.95 1.26
CA GLY A 37 11.36 2.50 1.10
C GLY A 37 11.60 3.19 -0.24
N GLY A 38 10.60 3.16 -1.14
CA GLY A 38 10.72 3.80 -2.44
C GLY A 38 11.59 3.05 -3.43
N ARG A 39 11.96 1.79 -3.14
CA ARG A 39 12.83 1.00 -4.01
C ARG A 39 12.08 0.30 -5.13
N SER A 40 10.79 0.13 -4.98
CA SER A 40 9.93 -0.40 -6.02
C SER A 40 8.52 0.07 -5.76
N LYS A 41 7.67 0.02 -6.79
CA LYS A 41 6.27 0.35 -6.59
C LYS A 41 5.44 -0.92 -6.80
N PRO A 42 4.24 -0.98 -6.19
CA PRO A 42 3.38 -2.15 -6.36
C PRO A 42 3.03 -2.35 -7.83
N ASN A 43 2.98 -3.61 -8.28
CA ASN A 43 2.46 -3.88 -9.61
C ASN A 43 0.93 -3.85 -9.57
N MET A 44 0.30 -4.07 -10.72
CA MET A 44 -1.14 -3.95 -10.83
C MET A 44 -1.87 -4.94 -9.91
N ILE A 45 -1.35 -6.15 -9.78
CA ILE A 45 -1.96 -7.16 -8.91
C ILE A 45 -1.92 -6.68 -7.46
N ALA A 46 -0.77 -6.15 -7.04
CA ALA A 46 -0.63 -5.64 -5.68
C ALA A 46 -1.53 -4.43 -5.44
N MET A 47 -1.64 -3.55 -6.44
CA MET A 47 -2.52 -2.38 -6.33
C MET A 47 -3.96 -2.80 -6.14
N LYS A 48 -4.40 -3.87 -6.81
CA LYS A 48 -5.75 -4.36 -6.63
C LYS A 48 -5.97 -4.87 -5.20
N LYS A 49 -4.98 -5.56 -4.65
CA LYS A 49 -5.07 -6.04 -3.28
C LYS A 49 -5.16 -4.88 -2.29
N ILE A 50 -4.39 -3.83 -2.53
CA ILE A 50 -4.43 -2.64 -1.68
C ILE A 50 -5.79 -1.95 -1.80
N LYS A 51 -6.32 -1.88 -3.00
CA LYS A 51 -7.64 -1.27 -3.21
C LYS A 51 -8.72 -2.04 -2.45
N ASP A 52 -8.69 -3.38 -2.55
CA ASP A 52 -9.65 -4.21 -1.84
C ASP A 52 -9.53 -4.02 -0.32
N PHE A 53 -8.31 -3.92 0.18
CA PHE A 53 -8.05 -3.64 1.58
C PHE A 53 -8.67 -2.31 2.00
N CYS A 54 -8.47 -1.27 1.18
CA CYS A 54 -9.02 0.05 1.47
C CYS A 54 -10.54 0.02 1.50
N GLU A 55 -11.15 -0.71 0.58
CA GLU A 55 -12.61 -0.82 0.55
C GLU A 55 -13.14 -1.55 1.79
N THR A 56 -12.44 -2.60 2.19
CA THR A 56 -12.83 -3.37 3.38
C THR A 56 -12.75 -2.51 4.64
N HIS A 57 -11.76 -1.63 4.72
CA HIS A 57 -11.53 -0.82 5.91
C HIS A 57 -12.05 0.61 5.77
N ASP A 58 -12.79 0.88 4.71
CA ASP A 58 -13.38 2.20 4.45
C ASP A 58 -12.32 3.29 4.42
N LEU A 59 -11.23 3.03 3.70
CA LEU A 59 -10.13 3.96 3.53
C LEU A 59 -10.15 4.58 2.14
N ASP A 60 -9.65 5.80 2.04
CA ASP A 60 -9.58 6.50 0.77
C ASP A 60 -8.37 5.99 -0.02
N PHE A 61 -8.61 5.40 -1.17
CA PHE A 61 -7.59 4.86 -2.05
C PHE A 61 -7.08 5.88 -3.07
N SER A 62 -7.79 6.99 -3.24
CA SER A 62 -7.54 7.91 -4.36
C SER A 62 -6.14 8.54 -4.31
N GLY A 63 -5.63 8.82 -3.11
CA GLY A 63 -4.29 9.40 -2.98
C GLY A 63 -3.22 8.48 -3.54
N LEU A 64 -3.30 7.20 -3.19
CA LEU A 64 -2.35 6.20 -3.70
C LEU A 64 -2.55 5.98 -5.19
N GLU A 65 -3.80 5.88 -5.63
CA GLU A 65 -4.09 5.66 -7.04
C GLU A 65 -3.50 6.76 -7.89
N LYS A 66 -3.67 8.01 -7.46
CA LYS A 66 -3.13 9.15 -8.19
C LYS A 66 -1.62 9.11 -8.23
N ALA A 67 -0.99 8.87 -7.08
CA ALA A 67 0.48 8.82 -7.00
C ALA A 67 1.04 7.71 -7.89
N TRP A 68 0.39 6.56 -7.88
CA TRP A 68 0.82 5.41 -8.68
C TRP A 68 0.72 5.69 -10.17
N ASN A 69 -0.35 6.36 -10.59
CA ASN A 69 -0.59 6.65 -12.00
C ASN A 69 0.28 7.77 -12.54
N GLU A 70 0.83 8.61 -11.68
CA GLU A 70 1.71 9.70 -12.10
C GLU A 70 3.10 9.20 -12.47
N GLU A 71 3.43 7.97 -12.15
CA GLU A 71 4.70 7.36 -12.54
C GLU A 71 4.59 6.81 -13.96
#